data_4f67b751f846078dbe03e14f8a69acef
#
_entry.id   4f67b751f846078dbe03e14f8a69acef
#
_cell.length_a   1.000
_cell.length_b   1.000
_cell.length_c   1.000
_cell.angle_alpha   90.00
_cell.angle_beta   90.00
_cell.angle_gamma   90.00
#
_symmetry.space_group_name_H-M   'P 1'
#
loop_
_entity.id
_entity.type
_entity.pdbx_description
1 polymer ?
#
loop_
_entity_poly.entity_id
_entity_poly.type
_entity_poly.pdbx_seq_one_letter_code
_entity_poly.pdbx_strand_id
1 'polypeptide(L)'
;MMLRVVLALLLPAAAYQSPRPRDCSDVYRSGSGLDGVYAIYPAGPTSPVLAYCDMGKDDLGGSAEKWTVIQRRQDGTVNFFMKWDHYKSGFGNAAGEYWLGLEVMHLLTQDRNYELRVDMEDFDGQKVFAHYSAFSVGPESEGYKLNLGSFINGAAGDSLSYHSGKKFTTTDKDQDEHDSNCARLTYGGFWYRDCFNANPNGIYTWGPSPHAAGVQWKTFKGLDNSLKTMIMKIRPVDG
;
A
#
# COMPACT_ATOMS: atom_id res chain seq x y z
N MET A 1 27.94 -51.72 47.61
CA MET A 1 28.13 -50.37 46.99
C MET A 1 27.12 -50.23 45.84
N MET A 2 25.95 -49.57 46.09
CA MET A 2 24.87 -49.43 45.11
C MET A 2 25.10 -48.16 44.26
N LEU A 3 25.29 -48.32 42.95
CA LEU A 3 25.44 -47.27 42.03
C LEU A 3 24.03 -46.67 41.66
N ARG A 4 23.73 -45.45 42.12
CA ARG A 4 22.50 -44.76 41.77
C ARG A 4 22.71 -44.09 40.39
N VAL A 5 22.07 -44.62 39.36
CA VAL A 5 22.00 -43.99 38.06
C VAL A 5 20.96 -42.84 38.13
N VAL A 6 21.41 -41.59 38.01
CA VAL A 6 20.56 -40.42 37.90
C VAL A 6 20.22 -40.26 36.41
N LEU A 7 19.00 -40.58 36.01
CA LEU A 7 18.48 -40.36 34.67
C LEU A 7 18.10 -38.88 34.57
N ALA A 8 18.91 -38.06 33.90
CA ALA A 8 18.58 -36.69 33.61
C ALA A 8 17.58 -36.66 32.44
N LEU A 9 16.33 -36.29 32.70
CA LEU A 9 15.31 -36.01 31.69
C LEU A 9 15.66 -34.70 30.99
N LEU A 10 16.20 -34.78 29.78
CA LEU A 10 16.32 -33.66 28.89
C LEU A 10 14.91 -33.30 28.32
N LEU A 11 14.26 -32.32 28.94
CA LEU A 11 13.06 -31.71 28.36
C LEU A 11 13.47 -30.96 27.08
N PRO A 12 12.77 -31.19 25.93
CA PRO A 12 13.04 -30.39 24.74
C PRO A 12 12.71 -28.94 25.06
N ALA A 13 13.68 -28.05 24.89
CA ALA A 13 13.42 -26.61 24.90
C ALA A 13 12.44 -26.30 23.79
N ALA A 14 11.22 -25.91 24.13
CA ALA A 14 10.29 -25.37 23.14
C ALA A 14 10.95 -24.16 22.49
N ALA A 15 11.30 -24.27 21.22
CA ALA A 15 11.84 -23.14 20.46
C ALA A 15 10.76 -22.05 20.46
N TYR A 16 11.03 -20.95 21.16
CA TYR A 16 10.19 -19.77 21.13
C TYR A 16 10.28 -19.20 19.71
N GLN A 17 9.30 -19.52 18.88
CA GLN A 17 9.18 -18.89 17.55
C GLN A 17 8.69 -17.47 17.78
N SER A 18 9.54 -16.50 17.47
CA SER A 18 9.12 -15.10 17.42
C SER A 18 7.90 -14.97 16.52
N PRO A 19 6.89 -14.19 16.91
CA PRO A 19 5.72 -13.98 16.05
C PRO A 19 6.16 -13.48 14.68
N ARG A 20 5.57 -14.04 13.62
CA ARG A 20 5.85 -13.63 12.24
C ARG A 20 5.47 -12.16 12.05
N PRO A 21 6.31 -11.35 11.38
CA PRO A 21 6.04 -9.93 11.18
C PRO A 21 4.77 -9.74 10.33
N ARG A 22 3.83 -8.96 10.81
CA ARG A 22 2.59 -8.68 10.12
C ARG A 22 2.76 -7.57 9.07
N ASP A 23 3.63 -6.60 9.37
CA ASP A 23 3.95 -5.43 8.55
C ASP A 23 5.42 -5.02 8.70
N CYS A 24 5.82 -3.94 8.04
CA CYS A 24 7.20 -3.45 8.10
C CYS A 24 7.62 -2.91 9.47
N SER A 25 6.68 -2.45 10.30
CA SER A 25 6.99 -2.10 11.70
C SER A 25 7.39 -3.32 12.52
N ASP A 26 6.74 -4.46 12.29
CA ASP A 26 7.10 -5.71 12.95
C ASP A 26 8.42 -6.27 12.41
N VAL A 27 8.70 -6.10 11.08
CA VAL A 27 10.01 -6.42 10.48
C VAL A 27 11.11 -5.63 11.17
N TYR A 28 10.91 -4.33 11.37
CA TYR A 28 11.85 -3.47 12.09
C TYR A 28 12.06 -3.93 13.54
N ARG A 29 10.98 -4.25 14.28
CA ARG A 29 11.04 -4.77 15.65
C ARG A 29 11.80 -6.10 15.75
N SER A 30 11.80 -6.89 14.67
CA SER A 30 12.58 -8.15 14.58
C SER A 30 14.06 -7.94 14.28
N GLY A 31 14.52 -6.69 14.16
CA GLY A 31 15.92 -6.32 13.99
C GLY A 31 16.35 -5.98 12.56
N SER A 32 15.43 -5.94 11.58
CA SER A 32 15.72 -5.58 10.19
C SER A 32 15.40 -4.12 9.94
N GLY A 33 16.43 -3.27 9.85
CA GLY A 33 16.30 -1.80 9.71
C GLY A 33 16.72 -1.24 8.35
N LEU A 34 16.86 -2.06 7.31
CA LEU A 34 17.22 -1.62 5.97
C LEU A 34 15.99 -1.63 5.06
N ASP A 35 15.98 -0.71 4.10
CA ASP A 35 15.02 -0.72 3.00
C ASP A 35 15.12 -2.00 2.19
N GLY A 36 13.99 -2.54 1.74
CA GLY A 36 14.02 -3.75 0.95
C GLY A 36 12.71 -4.53 0.94
N VAL A 37 12.74 -5.66 0.24
CA VAL A 37 11.61 -6.57 0.14
C VAL A 37 11.68 -7.59 1.26
N TYR A 38 10.58 -7.69 2.03
CA TYR A 38 10.44 -8.61 3.15
C TYR A 38 9.16 -9.43 3.04
N ALA A 39 9.19 -10.62 3.62
CA ALA A 39 7.99 -11.42 3.80
C ALA A 39 7.22 -10.93 5.04
N ILE A 40 5.99 -10.48 4.84
CA ILE A 40 5.03 -10.13 5.88
C ILE A 40 3.89 -11.16 5.90
N TYR A 41 3.19 -11.28 7.03
CA TYR A 41 2.21 -12.35 7.27
C TYR A 41 0.86 -11.81 7.76
N PRO A 42 0.16 -10.99 6.97
CA PRO A 42 -1.11 -10.38 7.39
C PRO A 42 -2.23 -11.42 7.61
N ALA A 43 -2.23 -12.51 6.85
CA ALA A 43 -3.21 -13.61 6.93
C ALA A 43 -2.78 -14.76 7.89
N GLY A 44 -1.73 -14.54 8.67
CA GLY A 44 -1.21 -15.56 9.61
C GLY A 44 0.08 -16.25 9.13
N PRO A 45 0.69 -17.10 9.98
CA PRO A 45 2.09 -17.50 9.88
C PRO A 45 2.44 -18.38 8.67
N THR A 46 1.46 -18.92 7.97
CA THR A 46 1.64 -19.83 6.82
C THR A 46 1.44 -19.14 5.46
N SER A 47 1.04 -17.87 5.45
CA SER A 47 0.66 -17.14 4.22
C SER A 47 1.52 -15.88 4.06
N PRO A 48 2.78 -16.01 3.63
CA PRO A 48 3.66 -14.87 3.40
C PRO A 48 3.24 -14.08 2.16
N VAL A 49 3.38 -12.75 2.26
CA VAL A 49 3.27 -11.82 1.15
C VAL A 49 4.55 -10.99 1.08
N LEU A 50 5.09 -10.77 -0.11
CA LEU A 50 6.25 -9.90 -0.28
C LEU A 50 5.80 -8.45 -0.36
N ALA A 51 6.33 -7.61 0.53
CA ALA A 51 6.12 -6.16 0.53
C ALA A 51 7.46 -5.44 0.61
N TYR A 52 7.53 -4.26 0.00
CA TYR A 52 8.68 -3.38 0.19
C TYR A 52 8.52 -2.61 1.50
N CYS A 53 9.53 -2.68 2.34
CA CYS A 53 9.63 -1.88 3.55
C CYS A 53 10.53 -0.67 3.30
N ASP A 54 9.95 0.52 3.44
CA ASP A 54 10.67 1.78 3.47
C ASP A 54 10.96 2.10 4.94
N MET A 55 12.20 1.81 5.34
CA MET A 55 12.73 1.99 6.69
C MET A 55 13.47 3.33 6.84
N GLY A 56 13.40 4.18 5.79
CA GLY A 56 14.12 5.43 5.73
C GLY A 56 14.13 6.17 7.05
N LYS A 57 15.22 6.86 7.32
CA LYS A 57 15.27 7.79 8.44
C LYS A 57 14.50 9.04 8.02
N ASP A 58 13.83 9.68 8.99
CA ASP A 58 13.29 11.00 8.73
C ASP A 58 14.41 11.97 8.26
N ASP A 59 14.03 13.06 7.61
CA ASP A 59 14.96 14.06 7.06
C ASP A 59 15.92 14.64 8.11
N LEU A 60 15.67 14.38 9.39
CA LEU A 60 16.47 14.83 10.54
C LEU A 60 17.41 13.74 11.07
N GLY A 61 17.47 12.57 10.43
CA GLY A 61 18.29 11.43 10.86
C GLY A 61 17.76 10.72 12.10
N GLY A 62 16.47 10.89 12.41
CA GLY A 62 15.76 10.31 13.55
C GLY A 62 15.43 8.83 13.43
N SER A 63 14.30 8.42 13.99
CA SER A 63 13.86 7.02 13.99
C SER A 63 13.43 6.54 12.61
N ALA A 64 13.63 5.26 12.32
CA ALA A 64 13.16 4.64 11.08
C ALA A 64 11.65 4.86 10.87
N GLU A 65 11.25 5.19 9.64
CA GLU A 65 9.85 5.50 9.32
C GLU A 65 8.96 4.25 9.25
N LYS A 66 9.48 3.07 8.91
CA LYS A 66 8.86 1.74 8.98
C LYS A 66 7.58 1.58 8.14
N TRP A 67 7.55 2.20 6.98
CA TRP A 67 6.41 2.15 6.08
C TRP A 67 6.32 0.83 5.32
N THR A 68 5.12 0.27 5.22
CA THR A 68 4.78 -0.81 4.30
C THR A 68 4.24 -0.20 3.02
N VAL A 69 4.97 -0.36 1.91
CA VAL A 69 4.52 0.12 0.61
C VAL A 69 3.41 -0.78 0.10
N ILE A 70 2.25 -0.20 -0.25
CA ILE A 70 1.07 -0.92 -0.75
C ILE A 70 0.85 -0.75 -2.26
N GLN A 71 1.46 0.29 -2.86
CA GLN A 71 1.44 0.54 -4.29
C GLN A 71 2.69 1.34 -4.68
N ARG A 72 3.27 1.03 -5.83
CA ARG A 72 4.37 1.83 -6.39
C ARG A 72 4.26 1.94 -7.90
N ARG A 73 4.40 3.17 -8.40
CA ARG A 73 4.59 3.52 -9.81
C ARG A 73 5.92 4.26 -9.93
N GLN A 74 6.76 3.90 -10.95
CA GLN A 74 8.08 4.49 -11.12
C GLN A 74 8.63 4.47 -12.55
N ASP A 75 8.21 3.53 -13.42
CA ASP A 75 8.85 3.32 -14.72
C ASP A 75 7.92 2.75 -15.81
N GLY A 76 6.71 2.36 -15.47
CA GLY A 76 5.73 1.80 -16.41
C GLY A 76 5.98 0.34 -16.82
N THR A 77 6.84 -0.38 -16.10
CA THR A 77 7.16 -1.78 -16.41
C THR A 77 6.03 -2.76 -16.09
N VAL A 78 5.08 -2.36 -15.23
CA VAL A 78 3.93 -3.18 -14.82
C VAL A 78 2.63 -2.59 -15.38
N ASN A 79 1.82 -3.45 -16.01
CA ASN A 79 0.49 -3.08 -16.45
C ASN A 79 -0.47 -2.99 -15.26
N PHE A 80 -1.10 -1.83 -15.03
CA PHE A 80 -2.11 -1.61 -14.00
C PHE A 80 -3.55 -1.67 -14.55
N PHE A 81 -3.75 -1.85 -15.85
CA PHE A 81 -5.06 -2.09 -16.45
C PHE A 81 -5.49 -3.54 -16.23
N MET A 82 -5.79 -3.86 -14.98
CA MET A 82 -6.05 -5.21 -14.52
C MET A 82 -7.51 -5.39 -14.10
N LYS A 83 -7.95 -6.66 -14.05
CA LYS A 83 -9.27 -7.09 -13.59
C LYS A 83 -9.32 -7.23 -12.06
N TRP A 84 -10.55 -7.43 -11.54
CA TRP A 84 -10.83 -7.54 -10.12
C TRP A 84 -9.94 -8.54 -9.38
N ASP A 85 -9.82 -9.77 -9.87
CA ASP A 85 -9.06 -10.82 -9.20
C ASP A 85 -7.57 -10.48 -9.06
N HIS A 86 -7.00 -9.75 -10.01
CA HIS A 86 -5.62 -9.27 -9.90
C HIS A 86 -5.50 -8.16 -8.84
N TYR A 87 -6.43 -7.19 -8.83
CA TYR A 87 -6.45 -6.16 -7.78
C TYR A 87 -6.71 -6.74 -6.39
N LYS A 88 -7.54 -7.79 -6.30
CA LYS A 88 -7.78 -8.51 -5.05
C LYS A 88 -6.52 -9.19 -4.54
N SER A 89 -5.84 -9.99 -5.38
CA SER A 89 -4.70 -10.81 -4.98
C SER A 89 -3.36 -10.08 -4.97
N GLY A 90 -3.26 -8.95 -5.68
CA GLY A 90 -2.00 -8.24 -5.91
C GLY A 90 -1.29 -8.67 -7.18
N PHE A 91 -0.42 -7.79 -7.72
CA PHE A 91 0.37 -8.02 -8.93
C PHE A 91 1.62 -7.15 -8.96
N GLY A 92 2.54 -7.45 -9.89
CA GLY A 92 3.82 -6.76 -10.06
C GLY A 92 4.92 -7.35 -9.20
N ASN A 93 5.95 -6.56 -8.91
CA ASN A 93 7.13 -6.97 -8.15
C ASN A 93 7.41 -5.96 -7.02
N ALA A 94 7.46 -6.42 -5.79
CA ALA A 94 7.71 -5.56 -4.63
C ALA A 94 9.04 -4.78 -4.67
N ALA A 95 10.02 -5.25 -5.45
CA ALA A 95 11.27 -4.51 -5.70
C ALA A 95 11.13 -3.40 -6.77
N GLY A 96 10.06 -3.40 -7.57
CA GLY A 96 9.76 -2.44 -8.63
C GLY A 96 8.35 -1.86 -8.49
N GLU A 97 7.60 -1.80 -9.62
CA GLU A 97 6.18 -1.42 -9.60
C GLU A 97 5.32 -2.59 -9.11
N TYR A 98 4.34 -2.29 -8.25
CA TYR A 98 3.39 -3.30 -7.79
C TYR A 98 2.16 -2.71 -7.09
N TRP A 99 1.15 -3.55 -6.96
CA TRP A 99 -0.03 -3.40 -6.13
C TRP A 99 -0.07 -4.56 -5.13
N LEU A 100 -0.10 -4.28 -3.84
CA LEU A 100 0.01 -5.29 -2.78
C LEU A 100 -1.18 -6.26 -2.72
N GLY A 101 -2.36 -5.82 -3.18
CA GLY A 101 -3.61 -6.57 -3.14
C GLY A 101 -4.61 -6.02 -2.12
N LEU A 102 -5.88 -5.90 -2.56
CA LEU A 102 -6.97 -5.39 -1.71
C LEU A 102 -7.21 -6.28 -0.50
N GLU A 103 -7.15 -7.61 -0.67
CA GLU A 103 -7.30 -8.57 0.43
C GLU A 103 -6.21 -8.40 1.48
N VAL A 104 -4.97 -8.24 1.04
CA VAL A 104 -3.83 -8.00 1.95
C VAL A 104 -3.99 -6.68 2.69
N MET A 105 -4.41 -5.60 2.00
CA MET A 105 -4.66 -4.30 2.62
C MET A 105 -5.79 -4.38 3.66
N HIS A 106 -6.87 -5.11 3.34
CA HIS A 106 -7.96 -5.37 4.28
C HIS A 106 -7.45 -6.08 5.53
N LEU A 107 -6.75 -7.21 5.36
CA LEU A 107 -6.19 -8.00 6.47
C LEU A 107 -5.21 -7.20 7.34
N LEU A 108 -4.40 -6.32 6.75
CA LEU A 108 -3.52 -5.44 7.52
C LEU A 108 -4.32 -4.47 8.39
N THR A 109 -5.37 -3.86 7.82
CA THR A 109 -6.02 -2.69 8.40
C THR A 109 -7.31 -2.99 9.17
N GLN A 110 -7.78 -4.24 9.23
CA GLN A 110 -9.02 -4.60 9.93
C GLN A 110 -8.91 -4.53 11.47
N ASP A 111 -7.74 -4.88 12.02
CA ASP A 111 -7.53 -5.03 13.48
C ASP A 111 -6.49 -4.05 14.06
N ARG A 112 -5.96 -3.15 13.23
CA ARG A 112 -4.92 -2.19 13.62
C ARG A 112 -5.11 -0.89 12.87
N ASN A 113 -4.90 0.23 13.54
CA ASN A 113 -4.99 1.55 12.93
C ASN A 113 -3.73 1.86 12.14
N TYR A 114 -3.90 2.30 10.90
CA TYR A 114 -2.80 2.72 10.02
C TYR A 114 -3.04 4.15 9.55
N GLU A 115 -1.96 4.90 9.40
CA GLU A 115 -1.91 6.14 8.64
C GLU A 115 -1.40 5.87 7.22
N LEU A 116 -1.70 6.78 6.28
CA LEU A 116 -1.29 6.68 4.88
C LEU A 116 -0.42 7.88 4.51
N ARG A 117 0.70 7.60 3.84
CA ARG A 117 1.47 8.62 3.12
C ARG A 117 1.56 8.26 1.64
N VAL A 118 1.43 9.27 0.79
CA VAL A 118 1.59 9.15 -0.66
C VAL A 118 2.73 10.07 -1.06
N ASP A 119 3.87 9.49 -1.45
CA ASP A 119 5.01 10.24 -1.98
C ASP A 119 4.92 10.33 -3.51
N MET A 120 5.23 11.47 -4.06
CA MET A 120 5.11 11.77 -5.48
C MET A 120 6.31 12.55 -6.01
N GLU A 121 6.72 12.26 -7.25
CA GLU A 121 7.72 13.04 -7.99
C GLU A 121 7.20 13.29 -9.41
N ASP A 122 7.34 14.51 -9.90
CA ASP A 122 7.09 14.83 -11.29
C ASP A 122 8.33 14.63 -12.16
N PHE A 123 8.20 14.84 -13.48
CA PHE A 123 9.32 14.69 -14.41
C PHE A 123 10.33 15.83 -14.34
N ASP A 124 10.01 16.94 -13.66
CA ASP A 124 10.94 18.06 -13.38
C ASP A 124 11.76 17.81 -12.10
N GLY A 125 11.50 16.70 -11.39
CA GLY A 125 12.19 16.31 -10.17
C GLY A 125 11.63 16.95 -8.90
N GLN A 126 10.46 17.63 -8.98
CA GLN A 126 9.79 18.15 -7.80
C GLN A 126 9.20 17.01 -6.98
N LYS A 127 9.57 16.90 -5.72
CA LYS A 127 9.08 15.89 -4.78
C LYS A 127 8.11 16.51 -3.79
N VAL A 128 6.97 15.86 -3.61
CA VAL A 128 5.91 16.27 -2.69
C VAL A 128 5.29 15.02 -2.05
N PHE A 129 4.52 15.24 -0.99
CA PHE A 129 3.74 14.17 -0.38
C PHE A 129 2.35 14.64 0.04
N ALA A 130 1.45 13.69 0.29
CA ALA A 130 0.18 13.87 0.99
C ALA A 130 0.09 12.86 2.14
N HIS A 131 -0.36 13.30 3.32
CA HIS A 131 -0.41 12.50 4.54
C HIS A 131 -1.83 12.51 5.14
N TYR A 132 -2.32 11.34 5.52
CA TYR A 132 -3.67 11.12 6.06
C TYR A 132 -3.60 10.38 7.39
N SER A 133 -4.41 10.82 8.36
CA SER A 133 -4.38 10.33 9.75
C SER A 133 -4.87 8.89 9.92
N ALA A 134 -5.62 8.37 8.96
CA ALA A 134 -6.09 6.98 8.98
C ALA A 134 -6.26 6.44 7.57
N PHE A 135 -6.07 5.13 7.43
CA PHE A 135 -6.32 4.36 6.21
C PHE A 135 -6.79 2.96 6.56
N SER A 136 -7.92 2.55 5.99
CA SER A 136 -8.32 1.15 6.02
C SER A 136 -9.13 0.77 4.78
N VAL A 137 -9.14 -0.53 4.48
CA VAL A 137 -9.90 -1.12 3.39
C VAL A 137 -10.91 -2.09 3.98
N GLY A 138 -12.20 -1.89 3.69
CA GLY A 138 -13.28 -2.78 4.10
C GLY A 138 -13.15 -4.18 3.48
N PRO A 139 -13.99 -5.16 3.89
CA PRO A 139 -13.99 -6.50 3.34
C PRO A 139 -14.50 -6.55 1.89
N GLU A 140 -14.25 -7.64 1.17
CA GLU A 140 -14.75 -7.84 -0.19
C GLU A 140 -16.27 -7.74 -0.30
N SER A 141 -17.00 -8.22 0.71
CA SER A 141 -18.47 -8.12 0.80
C SER A 141 -18.99 -6.69 0.77
N GLU A 142 -18.17 -5.71 1.15
CA GLU A 142 -18.45 -4.27 1.08
C GLU A 142 -17.80 -3.59 -0.13
N GLY A 143 -17.25 -4.37 -1.07
CA GLY A 143 -16.58 -3.87 -2.27
C GLY A 143 -15.20 -3.27 -1.99
N TYR A 144 -14.49 -3.72 -0.97
CA TYR A 144 -13.20 -3.18 -0.52
C TYR A 144 -13.24 -1.65 -0.33
N LYS A 145 -14.25 -1.17 0.37
CA LYS A 145 -14.51 0.25 0.60
C LYS A 145 -13.29 0.94 1.23
N LEU A 146 -12.89 2.08 0.68
CA LEU A 146 -11.85 2.94 1.26
C LEU A 146 -12.39 3.71 2.47
N ASN A 147 -11.73 3.61 3.61
CA ASN A 147 -11.95 4.48 4.74
C ASN A 147 -10.68 5.31 4.98
N LEU A 148 -10.80 6.61 4.86
CA LEU A 148 -9.68 7.55 4.96
C LEU A 148 -9.94 8.54 6.10
N GLY A 149 -8.92 8.77 6.92
CA GLY A 149 -8.95 9.81 7.94
C GLY A 149 -8.71 11.20 7.35
N SER A 150 -8.56 12.18 8.21
CA SER A 150 -8.33 13.56 7.80
C SER A 150 -6.98 13.73 7.09
N PHE A 151 -6.95 14.57 6.05
CA PHE A 151 -5.70 15.09 5.49
C PHE A 151 -4.96 15.89 6.57
N ILE A 152 -3.72 15.51 6.84
CA ILE A 152 -2.91 16.15 7.88
C ILE A 152 -2.10 17.29 7.26
N ASN A 153 -1.26 16.97 6.27
CA ASN A 153 -0.37 17.90 5.60
C ASN A 153 0.23 17.31 4.31
N GLY A 154 1.00 18.11 3.62
CA GLY A 154 1.79 17.74 2.45
C GLY A 154 1.62 18.74 1.31
N ALA A 155 2.73 19.03 0.62
CA ALA A 155 2.75 20.00 -0.46
C ALA A 155 1.98 19.54 -1.73
N ALA A 156 1.59 18.26 -1.80
CA ALA A 156 0.76 17.75 -2.88
C ALA A 156 -0.71 18.22 -2.78
N GLY A 157 -1.16 18.67 -1.62
CA GLY A 157 -2.56 18.94 -1.34
C GLY A 157 -3.39 17.66 -1.27
N ASP A 158 -4.70 17.82 -1.05
CA ASP A 158 -5.64 16.73 -0.84
C ASP A 158 -6.41 16.37 -2.12
N SER A 159 -6.07 15.27 -2.75
CA SER A 159 -6.86 14.70 -3.84
C SER A 159 -7.55 13.38 -3.45
N LEU A 160 -7.14 12.74 -2.34
CA LEU A 160 -7.63 11.41 -2.02
C LEU A 160 -8.91 11.41 -1.16
N SER A 161 -9.16 12.46 -0.37
CA SER A 161 -10.41 12.56 0.42
C SER A 161 -11.68 12.51 -0.45
N TYR A 162 -11.59 12.90 -1.72
CA TYR A 162 -12.67 12.75 -2.70
C TYR A 162 -13.12 11.29 -2.89
N HIS A 163 -12.20 10.34 -2.67
CA HIS A 163 -12.39 8.91 -2.84
C HIS A 163 -12.80 8.19 -1.54
N SER A 164 -12.80 8.89 -0.40
CA SER A 164 -13.17 8.29 0.89
C SER A 164 -14.61 7.80 0.88
N GLY A 165 -14.84 6.60 1.42
CA GLY A 165 -16.14 5.97 1.45
C GLY A 165 -16.55 5.28 0.14
N LYS A 166 -15.71 5.28 -0.91
CA LYS A 166 -16.03 4.65 -2.19
C LYS A 166 -15.58 3.20 -2.24
N LYS A 167 -16.32 2.39 -3.00
CA LYS A 167 -15.98 1.01 -3.31
C LYS A 167 -14.89 0.97 -4.38
N PHE A 168 -14.13 -0.10 -4.44
CA PHE A 168 -13.13 -0.30 -5.48
C PHE A 168 -13.80 -0.69 -6.80
N THR A 169 -13.46 -0.01 -7.89
CA THR A 169 -13.97 -0.30 -9.25
C THR A 169 -12.85 -0.80 -10.13
N THR A 170 -13.12 -1.83 -10.92
CA THR A 170 -12.27 -2.35 -12.00
C THR A 170 -13.03 -2.43 -13.32
N THR A 171 -12.35 -2.73 -14.41
CA THR A 171 -12.94 -2.79 -15.76
C THR A 171 -14.04 -3.84 -15.90
N ASP A 172 -14.02 -4.88 -15.07
CA ASP A 172 -14.96 -5.99 -15.04
C ASP A 172 -15.88 -6.00 -13.82
N LYS A 173 -15.67 -5.08 -12.85
CA LYS A 173 -16.54 -4.89 -11.69
C LYS A 173 -16.72 -3.41 -11.41
N ASP A 174 -17.82 -2.87 -11.91
CA ASP A 174 -18.21 -1.49 -11.79
C ASP A 174 -18.96 -1.26 -10.48
N GLN A 175 -18.41 -0.38 -9.62
CA GLN A 175 -18.97 -0.04 -8.31
C GLN A 175 -18.89 1.47 -8.03
N ASP A 176 -18.55 2.29 -9.04
CA ASP A 176 -18.45 3.75 -8.92
C ASP A 176 -19.81 4.46 -9.08
N GLU A 177 -19.81 5.80 -9.06
CA GLU A 177 -21.03 6.62 -9.10
C GLU A 177 -21.24 7.27 -10.48
N HIS A 178 -20.37 7.00 -11.46
CA HIS A 178 -20.48 7.54 -12.80
C HIS A 178 -21.35 6.64 -13.69
N ASP A 179 -22.07 7.20 -14.67
CA ASP A 179 -22.92 6.42 -15.60
C ASP A 179 -22.15 5.42 -16.47
N SER A 180 -20.86 5.66 -16.66
CA SER A 180 -19.93 4.78 -17.36
C SER A 180 -18.82 4.34 -16.41
N ASN A 181 -18.34 3.10 -16.54
CA ASN A 181 -17.29 2.56 -15.71
C ASN A 181 -15.99 3.40 -15.75
N CYS A 182 -15.66 4.08 -14.66
CA CYS A 182 -14.47 4.92 -14.53
C CYS A 182 -13.17 4.18 -14.77
N ALA A 183 -13.06 2.90 -14.35
CA ALA A 183 -11.86 2.11 -14.56
C ALA A 183 -11.58 1.84 -16.04
N ARG A 184 -12.61 1.79 -16.88
CA ARG A 184 -12.45 1.70 -18.34
C ARG A 184 -12.03 3.04 -18.96
N LEU A 185 -12.55 4.15 -18.44
CA LEU A 185 -12.24 5.50 -18.93
C LEU A 185 -10.82 5.93 -18.57
N THR A 186 -10.32 5.50 -17.40
CA THR A 186 -9.05 5.95 -16.82
C THR A 186 -7.95 4.90 -16.84
N TYR A 187 -8.24 3.72 -17.42
CA TYR A 187 -7.31 2.61 -17.64
C TYR A 187 -6.64 2.06 -16.39
N GLY A 188 -7.36 2.04 -15.26
CA GLY A 188 -6.86 1.47 -14.00
C GLY A 188 -7.99 1.18 -13.02
N GLY A 189 -7.75 0.32 -12.03
CA GLY A 189 -8.70 0.09 -10.93
C GLY A 189 -8.40 1.04 -9.77
N PHE A 190 -9.44 1.64 -9.16
CA PHE A 190 -9.29 2.50 -7.99
C PHE A 190 -10.64 2.67 -7.25
N TRP A 191 -10.63 3.38 -6.14
CA TRP A 191 -11.85 3.79 -5.41
C TRP A 191 -12.51 4.99 -6.08
N TYR A 192 -13.00 4.80 -7.31
CA TYR A 192 -13.60 5.87 -8.08
C TYR A 192 -14.93 6.35 -7.49
N ARG A 193 -15.20 7.63 -7.71
CA ARG A 193 -16.50 8.26 -7.44
C ARG A 193 -17.13 8.63 -8.79
N ASP A 194 -16.98 9.88 -9.25
CA ASP A 194 -17.41 10.42 -10.54
C ASP A 194 -16.27 11.28 -11.15
N CYS A 195 -15.29 10.83 -11.86
CA CYS A 195 -14.55 9.58 -11.60
C CYS A 195 -13.51 9.80 -10.51
N PHE A 196 -12.59 10.81 -10.61
CA PHE A 196 -11.46 10.92 -9.71
C PHE A 196 -10.85 12.32 -9.56
N ASN A 197 -10.17 12.54 -8.43
CA ASN A 197 -9.18 13.59 -8.20
C ASN A 197 -7.75 13.00 -8.05
N ALA A 198 -7.64 11.68 -7.85
CA ALA A 198 -6.38 10.93 -7.86
C ALA A 198 -6.55 9.66 -8.69
N ASN A 199 -5.59 9.36 -9.57
CA ASN A 199 -5.56 8.14 -10.38
C ASN A 199 -4.19 7.44 -10.28
N PRO A 200 -3.83 6.86 -9.14
CA PRO A 200 -2.53 6.22 -8.92
C PRO A 200 -2.26 5.04 -9.85
N ASN A 201 -3.31 4.37 -10.30
CA ASN A 201 -3.25 3.15 -11.08
C ASN A 201 -3.53 3.36 -12.59
N GLY A 202 -3.54 4.61 -13.06
CA GLY A 202 -3.69 4.93 -14.48
C GLY A 202 -2.50 4.46 -15.34
N ILE A 203 -2.60 4.71 -16.65
CA ILE A 203 -1.51 4.40 -17.60
C ILE A 203 -0.26 5.21 -17.20
N TYR A 204 0.89 4.56 -17.20
CA TYR A 204 2.14 5.28 -17.04
C TYR A 204 2.51 5.99 -18.36
N THR A 205 2.52 7.33 -18.33
CA THR A 205 2.98 8.16 -19.43
C THR A 205 4.14 9.05 -18.97
N TRP A 206 5.02 9.40 -19.88
CA TRP A 206 6.22 10.21 -19.57
C TRP A 206 5.90 11.70 -19.74
N GLY A 207 5.09 12.28 -18.83
CA GLY A 207 4.67 13.68 -18.83
C GLY A 207 3.21 13.88 -19.26
N PRO A 208 2.89 14.60 -20.33
CA PRO A 208 1.52 14.89 -20.72
C PRO A 208 0.66 13.63 -20.86
N SER A 209 -0.51 13.66 -20.26
CA SER A 209 -1.48 12.56 -20.28
C SER A 209 -2.83 13.07 -20.72
N PRO A 210 -3.08 13.16 -22.05
CA PRO A 210 -4.37 13.58 -22.57
C PRO A 210 -5.48 12.63 -22.08
N HIS A 211 -6.67 13.17 -21.89
CA HIS A 211 -7.86 12.43 -21.43
C HIS A 211 -7.79 11.92 -19.99
N ALA A 212 -6.98 12.55 -19.15
CA ALA A 212 -6.94 12.26 -17.71
C ALA A 212 -6.74 10.74 -17.38
N ALA A 213 -5.91 10.04 -18.14
CA ALA A 213 -5.71 8.59 -18.02
C ALA A 213 -4.40 8.21 -17.30
N GLY A 214 -3.55 9.17 -16.97
CA GLY A 214 -2.21 8.96 -16.41
C GLY A 214 -2.19 8.66 -14.92
N VAL A 215 -0.98 8.56 -14.37
CA VAL A 215 -0.72 8.53 -12.93
C VAL A 215 -0.84 9.96 -12.39
N GLN A 216 -1.98 10.30 -11.76
CA GLN A 216 -2.38 11.69 -11.56
C GLN A 216 -2.75 12.01 -10.12
N TRP A 217 -2.45 13.28 -9.74
CA TRP A 217 -2.87 13.88 -8.48
C TRP A 217 -3.28 15.33 -8.73
N LYS A 218 -4.59 15.60 -8.73
CA LYS A 218 -5.20 16.84 -9.20
C LYS A 218 -4.64 18.10 -8.54
N THR A 219 -4.45 18.07 -7.24
CA THR A 219 -3.98 19.24 -6.46
C THR A 219 -2.48 19.51 -6.61
N PHE A 220 -1.72 18.59 -7.21
CA PHE A 220 -0.28 18.78 -7.46
C PHE A 220 0.00 19.23 -8.91
N LYS A 221 -0.36 18.42 -9.91
CA LYS A 221 -0.05 18.69 -11.33
C LYS A 221 -1.27 18.68 -12.25
N GLY A 222 -2.47 18.77 -11.70
CA GLY A 222 -3.71 18.69 -12.48
C GLY A 222 -4.01 17.28 -12.99
N LEU A 223 -4.87 17.19 -14.00
CA LEU A 223 -5.29 15.91 -14.61
C LEU A 223 -4.75 15.72 -16.05
N ASP A 224 -3.90 16.63 -16.52
CA ASP A 224 -3.31 16.58 -17.87
C ASP A 224 -1.85 16.11 -17.86
N ASN A 225 -1.29 15.83 -16.67
CA ASN A 225 0.09 15.40 -16.51
C ASN A 225 0.18 14.14 -15.64
N SER A 226 0.86 13.13 -16.17
CA SER A 226 1.25 11.94 -15.39
C SER A 226 2.46 12.25 -14.53
N LEU A 227 2.50 11.66 -13.34
CA LEU A 227 3.64 11.75 -12.44
C LEU A 227 4.71 10.70 -12.81
N LYS A 228 5.96 11.01 -12.51
CA LYS A 228 7.10 10.13 -12.68
C LYS A 228 7.11 9.02 -11.65
N THR A 229 6.86 9.36 -10.38
CA THR A 229 6.70 8.35 -9.33
C THR A 229 5.48 8.65 -8.47
N MET A 230 4.85 7.58 -7.99
CA MET A 230 3.82 7.63 -6.96
C MET A 230 3.93 6.39 -6.09
N ILE A 231 4.05 6.60 -4.78
CA ILE A 231 4.21 5.53 -3.81
C ILE A 231 3.19 5.72 -2.70
N MET A 232 2.27 4.77 -2.57
CA MET A 232 1.34 4.73 -1.43
C MET A 232 1.91 3.79 -0.38
N LYS A 233 2.03 4.27 0.85
CA LYS A 233 2.62 3.50 1.96
C LYS A 233 1.87 3.74 3.26
N ILE A 234 1.75 2.68 4.06
CA ILE A 234 1.02 2.69 5.33
C ILE A 234 1.93 2.28 6.48
N ARG A 235 1.66 2.80 7.67
CA ARG A 235 2.28 2.31 8.92
C ARG A 235 1.30 2.37 10.08
N PRO A 236 1.47 1.51 11.12
CA PRO A 236 0.64 1.59 12.31
C PRO A 236 0.80 2.94 13.01
N VAL A 237 -0.33 3.50 13.50
CA VAL A 237 -0.36 4.76 14.26
C VAL A 237 0.09 4.54 15.69
N ASP A 238 -0.04 3.31 16.21
CA ASP A 238 0.34 2.95 17.57
C ASP A 238 1.78 2.49 17.62
N GLY A 239 2.52 3.15 18.45
CA GLY A 239 3.92 2.90 18.75
C GLY A 239 4.19 1.69 19.60
#